data_aa1210725132b8c4d8e845d5aaf79589
#
_entry.id   aa1210725132b8c4d8e845d5aaf79589
#
_cell.length_a   1.000
_cell.length_b   1.000
_cell.length_c   1.000
_cell.angle_alpha   90.00
_cell.angle_beta   90.00
_cell.angle_gamma   90.00
#
_symmetry.space_group_name_H-M   'P 1'
#
loop_
_entity.id
_entity.type
_entity.pdbx_description
1 polymer ?
#
loop_
_entity_poly.entity_id
_entity_poly.type
_entity_poly.pdbx_seq_one_letter_code
_entity_poly.pdbx_strand_id
1 'polypeptide(L)'
;KLKVGIYYGNFRNIDIIKKNSVILTTYGTIRNDIETLKEMKFDTIILDESQNIKNINAQTTKAIMLLNSKNRIALSGTPIENNLGELYSLFRFLNPAMFGTAEEFNNYYAVPIQKENDQEAIEELKKKIYPFILRRVKKEVLKDLPDKIEKTMFIEMNVEQKKLYEERRSYYYKMVNSQIRENGIGKTQFFIL
;
A
#
# COMPACT_ATOMS: atom_id res chain seq x y z
N LYS A 1 9.20 22.35 23.33
CA LYS A 1 9.44 21.84 21.97
C LYS A 1 9.81 20.36 22.06
N LEU A 2 9.26 19.50 21.17
CA LEU A 2 9.69 18.11 21.05
C LEU A 2 11.09 18.05 20.42
N LYS A 3 11.94 17.18 20.96
CA LYS A 3 13.27 16.91 20.37
C LYS A 3 13.07 15.88 19.23
N VAL A 4 13.62 16.19 18.07
CA VAL A 4 13.54 15.33 16.86
C VAL A 4 14.90 14.73 16.60
N GLY A 5 14.94 13.40 16.43
CA GLY A 5 16.12 12.65 16.01
C GLY A 5 15.90 11.99 14.66
N ILE A 6 16.94 11.88 13.85
CA ILE A 6 16.92 11.17 12.56
C ILE A 6 17.69 9.86 12.73
N TYR A 7 16.99 8.74 12.61
CA TYR A 7 17.54 7.40 12.68
C TYR A 7 17.62 6.81 11.28
N TYR A 8 18.70 7.14 10.56
CA TYR A 8 18.91 6.76 9.16
C TYR A 8 20.39 6.71 8.78
N GLY A 9 20.72 5.99 7.72
CA GLY A 9 22.08 5.90 7.17
C GLY A 9 22.97 4.87 7.88
N ASN A 10 24.23 4.83 7.48
CA ASN A 10 25.21 3.82 7.95
C ASN A 10 25.74 4.09 9.36
N PHE A 11 25.73 5.34 9.80
CA PHE A 11 26.24 5.76 11.12
C PHE A 11 25.12 5.98 12.16
N ARG A 12 23.93 5.39 11.93
CA ARG A 12 22.83 5.51 12.88
C ARG A 12 23.17 4.80 14.21
N ASN A 13 22.82 5.46 15.29
CA ASN A 13 23.05 4.95 16.64
C ASN A 13 21.72 4.89 17.39
N ILE A 14 21.51 3.81 18.14
CA ILE A 14 20.30 3.58 18.94
C ILE A 14 20.07 4.68 20.00
N ASP A 15 21.14 5.34 20.45
CA ASP A 15 21.04 6.46 21.40
C ASP A 15 20.26 7.65 20.85
N ILE A 16 20.17 7.80 19.52
CA ILE A 16 19.31 8.79 18.87
C ILE A 16 17.86 8.57 19.30
N ILE A 17 17.42 7.30 19.31
CA ILE A 17 16.05 6.95 19.70
C ILE A 17 15.81 7.26 21.18
N LYS A 18 16.76 6.91 22.05
CA LYS A 18 16.62 7.10 23.51
C LYS A 18 16.63 8.56 23.94
N LYS A 19 17.31 9.45 23.19
CA LYS A 19 17.53 10.87 23.56
C LYS A 19 16.50 11.83 22.96
N ASN A 20 15.65 11.37 22.04
CA ASN A 20 14.72 12.21 21.31
C ASN A 20 13.26 11.77 21.52
N SER A 21 12.35 12.75 21.46
CA SER A 21 10.91 12.51 21.63
C SER A 21 10.24 12.06 20.35
N VAL A 22 10.74 12.48 19.21
CA VAL A 22 10.25 12.13 17.87
C VAL A 22 11.41 11.55 17.06
N ILE A 23 11.20 10.41 16.45
CA ILE A 23 12.19 9.74 15.62
C ILE A 23 11.68 9.67 14.19
N LEU A 24 12.47 10.24 13.28
CA LEU A 24 12.24 10.10 11.84
C LEU A 24 13.15 8.98 11.31
N THR A 25 12.55 8.05 10.57
CA THR A 25 13.26 6.91 9.99
C THR A 25 12.59 6.46 8.70
N THR A 26 13.13 5.44 8.04
CA THR A 26 12.57 4.88 6.82
C THR A 26 12.13 3.44 7.01
N TYR A 27 11.23 2.97 6.16
CA TYR A 27 10.79 1.57 6.13
C TYR A 27 11.97 0.59 5.96
N GLY A 28 12.94 0.94 5.11
CA GLY A 28 14.14 0.13 4.90
C GLY A 28 15.01 0.03 6.13
N THR A 29 15.20 1.14 6.85
CA THR A 29 15.97 1.16 8.12
C THR A 29 15.29 0.31 9.19
N ILE A 30 13.96 0.45 9.35
CA ILE A 30 13.19 -0.40 10.28
C ILE A 30 13.37 -1.88 9.97
N ARG A 31 13.23 -2.26 8.68
CA ARG A 31 13.40 -3.66 8.26
C ARG A 31 14.80 -4.21 8.61
N ASN A 32 15.83 -3.41 8.41
CA ASN A 32 17.20 -3.85 8.66
C ASN A 32 17.52 -3.99 10.16
N ASP A 33 16.92 -3.14 11.00
CA ASP A 33 17.23 -3.05 12.43
C ASP A 33 16.11 -3.63 13.33
N ILE A 34 15.16 -4.37 12.75
CA ILE A 34 13.96 -4.80 13.46
C ILE A 34 14.28 -5.64 14.71
N GLU A 35 15.35 -6.44 14.70
CA GLU A 35 15.73 -7.25 15.84
C GLU A 35 16.01 -6.41 17.10
N THR A 36 16.53 -5.21 16.92
CA THR A 36 16.76 -4.26 18.02
C THR A 36 15.50 -3.45 18.33
N LEU A 37 14.79 -3.00 17.29
CA LEU A 37 13.67 -2.07 17.43
C LEU A 37 12.41 -2.73 18.00
N LYS A 38 12.20 -4.03 17.78
CA LYS A 38 11.05 -4.77 18.32
C LYS A 38 11.05 -4.86 19.85
N GLU A 39 12.23 -4.78 20.50
CA GLU A 39 12.37 -4.78 21.95
C GLU A 39 12.03 -3.40 22.58
N MET A 40 11.93 -2.36 21.77
CA MET A 40 11.63 -1.03 22.23
C MET A 40 10.11 -0.80 22.29
N LYS A 41 9.66 -0.02 23.28
CA LYS A 41 8.27 0.41 23.41
C LYS A 41 8.13 1.85 22.96
N PHE A 42 7.33 2.07 21.92
CA PHE A 42 6.99 3.38 21.41
C PHE A 42 5.63 3.81 21.98
N ASP A 43 5.41 5.10 22.16
CA ASP A 43 4.08 5.59 22.48
C ASP A 43 3.18 5.57 21.25
N THR A 44 3.65 6.14 20.16
CA THR A 44 2.91 6.21 18.90
C THR A 44 3.82 5.91 17.72
N ILE A 45 3.35 5.08 16.79
CA ILE A 45 3.99 4.85 15.50
C ILE A 45 3.10 5.47 14.41
N ILE A 46 3.71 6.31 13.57
CA ILE A 46 3.04 6.94 12.44
C ILE A 46 3.70 6.44 11.16
N LEU A 47 2.94 5.80 10.30
CA LEU A 47 3.37 5.41 8.96
C LEU A 47 2.92 6.47 7.97
N ASP A 48 3.88 7.15 7.34
CA ASP A 48 3.60 7.98 6.18
C ASP A 48 3.73 7.13 4.91
N GLU A 49 2.95 7.44 3.86
CA GLU A 49 2.86 6.63 2.65
C GLU A 49 2.61 5.14 2.98
N SER A 50 1.56 4.88 3.76
CA SER A 50 1.27 3.54 4.31
C SER A 50 1.00 2.46 3.27
N GLN A 51 0.85 2.80 1.98
CA GLN A 51 0.82 1.82 0.89
C GLN A 51 2.10 0.97 0.81
N ASN A 52 3.20 1.39 1.45
CA ASN A 52 4.41 0.58 1.58
C ASN A 52 4.19 -0.74 2.35
N ILE A 53 3.13 -0.84 3.15
CA ILE A 53 2.77 -2.07 3.88
C ILE A 53 1.56 -2.80 3.29
N LYS A 54 1.15 -2.50 2.07
CA LYS A 54 -0.03 -3.11 1.42
C LYS A 54 0.08 -4.63 1.24
N ASN A 55 1.28 -5.16 1.06
CA ASN A 55 1.51 -6.59 0.93
C ASN A 55 1.91 -7.17 2.28
N ILE A 56 1.00 -7.94 2.90
CA ILE A 56 1.20 -8.58 4.21
C ILE A 56 2.42 -9.54 4.23
N ASN A 57 2.78 -10.11 3.09
CA ASN A 57 3.89 -11.06 2.97
C ASN A 57 5.24 -10.40 2.77
N ALA A 58 5.28 -9.10 2.46
CA ALA A 58 6.53 -8.37 2.25
C ALA A 58 7.36 -8.30 3.54
N GLN A 59 8.69 -8.40 3.42
CA GLN A 59 9.61 -8.34 4.55
C GLN A 59 9.48 -7.03 5.33
N THR A 60 9.28 -5.93 4.63
CA THR A 60 9.05 -4.62 5.24
C THR A 60 7.79 -4.60 6.09
N THR A 61 6.68 -5.15 5.58
CA THR A 61 5.42 -5.25 6.33
C THR A 61 5.58 -6.10 7.58
N LYS A 62 6.21 -7.26 7.45
CA LYS A 62 6.49 -8.16 8.58
C LYS A 62 7.32 -7.45 9.66
N ALA A 63 8.34 -6.71 9.28
CA ALA A 63 9.15 -5.93 10.22
C ALA A 63 8.32 -4.85 10.94
N ILE A 64 7.52 -4.08 10.21
CA ILE A 64 6.66 -3.04 10.80
C ILE A 64 5.64 -3.64 11.79
N MET A 65 5.09 -4.82 11.49
CA MET A 65 4.15 -5.50 12.39
C MET A 65 4.76 -5.93 13.73
N LEU A 66 6.09 -6.15 13.78
CA LEU A 66 6.80 -6.52 14.99
C LEU A 66 7.07 -5.35 15.95
N LEU A 67 6.91 -4.11 15.48
CA LEU A 67 7.12 -2.94 16.32
C LEU A 67 6.05 -2.85 17.42
N ASN A 68 6.50 -2.54 18.63
CA ASN A 68 5.63 -2.43 19.80
C ASN A 68 5.26 -0.97 20.09
N SER A 69 3.96 -0.63 20.08
CA SER A 69 3.46 0.70 20.39
C SER A 69 2.09 0.68 21.01
N LYS A 70 1.75 1.75 21.74
CA LYS A 70 0.40 1.94 22.30
C LYS A 70 -0.58 2.38 21.22
N ASN A 71 -0.16 3.31 20.37
CA ASN A 71 -0.99 3.91 19.34
C ASN A 71 -0.36 3.70 17.96
N ARG A 72 -1.20 3.58 16.94
CA ARG A 72 -0.78 3.40 15.55
C ARG A 72 -1.61 4.27 14.64
N ILE A 73 -0.93 5.00 13.76
CA ILE A 73 -1.54 5.89 12.76
C ILE A 73 -0.94 5.55 11.40
N ALA A 74 -1.75 5.54 10.37
CA ALA A 74 -1.32 5.36 9.01
C ALA A 74 -1.85 6.50 8.14
N LEU A 75 -0.96 7.14 7.38
CA LEU A 75 -1.26 8.21 6.44
C LEU A 75 -1.06 7.67 5.03
N SER A 76 -1.99 7.97 4.13
CA SER A 76 -1.91 7.62 2.71
C SER A 76 -2.58 8.68 1.86
N GLY A 77 -1.95 9.05 0.77
CA GLY A 77 -2.54 9.92 -0.26
C GLY A 77 -3.39 9.15 -1.27
N THR A 78 -3.22 7.83 -1.35
CA THR A 78 -3.98 6.98 -2.26
C THR A 78 -5.17 6.34 -1.53
N PRO A 79 -6.37 6.37 -2.12
CA PRO A 79 -7.49 5.58 -1.58
C PRO A 79 -7.12 4.09 -1.61
N ILE A 80 -7.77 3.31 -0.73
CA ILE A 80 -7.68 1.85 -0.80
C ILE A 80 -8.41 1.44 -2.08
N GLU A 81 -7.63 1.19 -3.13
CA GLU A 81 -8.16 0.85 -4.45
C GLU A 81 -8.31 -0.66 -4.56
N ASN A 82 -9.56 -1.11 -4.65
CA ASN A 82 -10.01 -2.41 -5.18
C ASN A 82 -9.37 -3.70 -4.61
N ASN A 83 -8.52 -3.62 -3.59
CA ASN A 83 -7.88 -4.80 -3.04
C ASN A 83 -8.12 -4.91 -1.54
N LEU A 84 -9.05 -5.80 -1.15
CA LEU A 84 -9.37 -6.06 0.25
C LEU A 84 -8.17 -6.64 1.04
N GLY A 85 -7.21 -7.27 0.35
CA GLY A 85 -5.96 -7.71 0.97
C GLY A 85 -5.07 -6.54 1.44
N GLU A 86 -5.07 -5.43 0.71
CA GLU A 86 -4.37 -4.20 1.13
C GLU A 86 -5.04 -3.57 2.34
N LEU A 87 -6.39 -3.54 2.36
CA LEU A 87 -7.17 -3.11 3.51
C LEU A 87 -6.85 -3.97 4.74
N TYR A 88 -6.85 -5.29 4.58
CA TYR A 88 -6.50 -6.21 5.66
C TYR A 88 -5.09 -5.92 6.21
N SER A 89 -4.10 -5.77 5.34
CA SER A 89 -2.72 -5.48 5.76
C SER A 89 -2.64 -4.19 6.57
N LEU A 90 -3.31 -3.12 6.11
CA LEU A 90 -3.35 -1.85 6.81
C LEU A 90 -4.01 -1.96 8.18
N PHE A 91 -5.18 -2.59 8.27
CA PHE A 91 -5.88 -2.77 9.54
C PHE A 91 -5.20 -3.76 10.48
N ARG A 92 -4.48 -4.74 9.94
CA ARG A 92 -3.61 -5.62 10.74
C ARG A 92 -2.50 -4.84 11.44
N PHE A 93 -2.01 -3.77 10.83
CA PHE A 93 -1.11 -2.83 11.52
C PHE A 93 -1.87 -1.98 12.54
N LEU A 94 -2.95 -1.31 12.15
CA LEU A 94 -3.68 -0.36 13.00
C LEU A 94 -4.32 -1.04 14.22
N ASN A 95 -5.02 -2.13 14.01
CA ASN A 95 -5.82 -2.88 14.99
C ASN A 95 -5.63 -4.40 14.81
N PRO A 96 -4.55 -4.98 15.33
CA PRO A 96 -4.15 -6.36 15.04
C PRO A 96 -5.22 -7.43 15.31
N ALA A 97 -6.12 -7.20 16.27
CA ALA A 97 -7.17 -8.16 16.63
C ALA A 97 -8.50 -7.98 15.88
N MET A 98 -8.62 -6.92 15.03
CA MET A 98 -9.92 -6.50 14.49
C MET A 98 -10.53 -7.50 13.49
N PHE A 99 -9.71 -8.10 12.65
CA PHE A 99 -10.14 -8.98 11.56
C PHE A 99 -9.64 -10.42 11.67
N GLY A 100 -8.98 -10.77 12.80
CA GLY A 100 -8.42 -12.11 12.98
C GLY A 100 -7.29 -12.43 12.00
N THR A 101 -7.25 -13.66 11.54
CA THR A 101 -6.25 -14.15 10.57
C THR A 101 -6.58 -13.68 9.14
N ALA A 102 -5.59 -13.78 8.25
CA ALA A 102 -5.81 -13.47 6.84
C ALA A 102 -6.84 -14.42 6.17
N GLU A 103 -6.90 -15.66 6.64
CA GLU A 103 -7.85 -16.67 6.16
C GLU A 103 -9.27 -16.32 6.60
N GLU A 104 -9.45 -15.94 7.86
CA GLU A 104 -10.76 -15.48 8.37
C GLU A 104 -11.25 -14.26 7.61
N PHE A 105 -10.41 -13.24 7.44
CA PHE A 105 -10.76 -12.05 6.67
C PHE A 105 -11.13 -12.40 5.21
N ASN A 106 -10.37 -13.29 4.60
CA ASN A 106 -10.63 -13.72 3.23
C ASN A 106 -11.99 -14.42 3.10
N ASN A 107 -12.31 -15.31 4.04
CA ASN A 107 -13.56 -16.09 4.00
C ASN A 107 -14.79 -15.24 4.35
N TYR A 108 -14.69 -14.31 5.32
CA TYR A 108 -15.81 -13.49 5.77
C TYR A 108 -16.06 -12.25 4.91
N TYR A 109 -15.02 -11.69 4.30
CA TYR A 109 -15.14 -10.42 3.55
C TYR A 109 -14.63 -10.51 2.12
N ALA A 110 -13.37 -10.97 1.90
CA ALA A 110 -12.78 -10.82 0.58
C ALA A 110 -13.47 -11.68 -0.49
N VAL A 111 -13.73 -12.94 -0.21
CA VAL A 111 -14.40 -13.86 -1.15
C VAL A 111 -15.85 -13.45 -1.40
N PRO A 112 -16.71 -13.24 -0.37
CA PRO A 112 -18.09 -12.82 -0.58
C PRO A 112 -18.19 -11.51 -1.35
N ILE A 113 -17.38 -10.51 -1.01
CA ILE A 113 -17.42 -9.20 -1.67
C ILE A 113 -16.93 -9.28 -3.12
N GLN A 114 -15.78 -9.94 -3.37
CA GLN A 114 -15.16 -9.93 -4.70
C GLN A 114 -15.77 -10.90 -5.69
N LYS A 115 -16.27 -12.05 -5.22
CA LYS A 115 -16.81 -13.09 -6.10
C LYS A 115 -18.33 -13.09 -6.18
N GLU A 116 -18.99 -12.77 -5.08
CA GLU A 116 -20.43 -12.90 -4.94
C GLU A 116 -21.13 -11.55 -4.91
N ASN A 117 -20.37 -10.44 -4.86
CA ASN A 117 -20.87 -9.07 -4.73
C ASN A 117 -21.85 -8.90 -3.55
N ASP A 118 -21.55 -9.57 -2.44
CA ASP A 118 -22.38 -9.61 -1.23
C ASP A 118 -22.46 -8.22 -0.59
N GLN A 119 -23.65 -7.63 -0.65
CA GLN A 119 -23.92 -6.28 -0.13
C GLN A 119 -23.92 -6.23 1.39
N GLU A 120 -24.32 -7.31 2.06
CA GLU A 120 -24.33 -7.39 3.52
C GLU A 120 -22.91 -7.38 4.07
N ALA A 121 -22.01 -8.18 3.47
CA ALA A 121 -20.59 -8.20 3.81
C ALA A 121 -19.91 -6.84 3.55
N ILE A 122 -20.28 -6.15 2.47
CA ILE A 122 -19.78 -4.79 2.16
C ILE A 122 -20.20 -3.80 3.24
N GLU A 123 -21.47 -3.81 3.64
CA GLU A 123 -21.98 -2.87 4.65
C GLU A 123 -21.42 -3.15 6.03
N GLU A 124 -21.28 -4.43 6.41
CA GLU A 124 -20.67 -4.81 7.67
C GLU A 124 -19.22 -4.35 7.74
N LEU A 125 -18.43 -4.61 6.68
CA LEU A 125 -17.05 -4.16 6.59
C LEU A 125 -16.95 -2.65 6.71
N LYS A 126 -17.78 -1.91 5.96
CA LYS A 126 -17.84 -0.43 6.02
C LYS A 126 -18.11 0.05 7.45
N LYS A 127 -19.12 -0.50 8.12
CA LYS A 127 -19.45 -0.14 9.51
C LYS A 127 -18.28 -0.36 10.46
N LYS A 128 -17.55 -1.46 10.31
CA LYS A 128 -16.39 -1.78 11.15
C LYS A 128 -15.23 -0.81 10.94
N ILE A 129 -14.93 -0.44 9.70
CA ILE A 129 -13.74 0.40 9.40
C ILE A 129 -14.01 1.90 9.52
N TYR A 130 -15.24 2.34 9.32
CA TYR A 130 -15.61 3.76 9.28
C TYR A 130 -15.09 4.59 10.47
N PRO A 131 -15.19 4.13 11.74
CA PRO A 131 -14.70 4.91 12.89
C PRO A 131 -13.19 5.16 12.89
N PHE A 132 -12.43 4.42 12.10
CA PHE A 132 -10.96 4.47 12.06
C PHE A 132 -10.42 5.22 10.84
N ILE A 133 -11.29 5.67 9.92
CA ILE A 133 -10.89 6.31 8.66
C ILE A 133 -11.31 7.77 8.67
N LEU A 134 -10.33 8.65 8.47
CA LEU A 134 -10.58 10.06 8.19
C LEU A 134 -10.09 10.38 6.76
N ARG A 135 -11.03 10.55 5.84
CA ARG A 135 -10.74 10.94 4.46
C ARG A 135 -11.17 12.38 4.20
N ARG A 136 -10.25 13.19 3.68
CA ARG A 136 -10.53 14.56 3.24
C ARG A 136 -10.10 14.71 1.78
N VAL A 137 -10.98 15.27 0.97
CA VAL A 137 -10.69 15.57 -0.43
C VAL A 137 -10.11 16.99 -0.52
N LYS A 138 -9.05 17.19 -1.31
CA LYS A 138 -8.39 18.50 -1.47
C LYS A 138 -9.38 19.63 -1.77
N LYS A 139 -10.35 19.38 -2.64
CA LYS A 139 -11.37 20.36 -3.05
C LYS A 139 -12.26 20.83 -1.89
N GLU A 140 -12.48 19.99 -0.89
CA GLU A 140 -13.32 20.33 0.28
C GLU A 140 -12.55 21.16 1.32
N VAL A 141 -11.25 20.95 1.42
CA VAL A 141 -10.39 21.57 2.46
C VAL A 141 -9.69 22.82 1.96
N LEU A 142 -9.23 22.83 0.72
CA LEU A 142 -8.43 23.91 0.11
C LEU A 142 -9.29 24.66 -0.91
N LYS A 143 -10.17 25.53 -0.41
CA LYS A 143 -11.08 26.33 -1.23
C LYS A 143 -10.38 27.37 -2.12
N ASP A 144 -9.15 27.75 -1.75
CA ASP A 144 -8.35 28.75 -2.48
C ASP A 144 -7.54 28.14 -3.64
N LEU A 145 -7.56 26.82 -3.81
CA LEU A 145 -6.89 26.17 -4.96
C LEU A 145 -7.75 26.29 -6.22
N PRO A 146 -7.15 26.70 -7.36
CA PRO A 146 -7.82 26.67 -8.65
C PRO A 146 -8.21 25.23 -9.01
N ASP A 147 -9.22 25.10 -9.86
CA ASP A 147 -9.62 23.79 -10.38
C ASP A 147 -8.47 23.12 -11.16
N LYS A 148 -8.37 21.79 -11.02
CA LYS A 148 -7.37 20.99 -11.76
C LYS A 148 -7.66 21.08 -13.25
N ILE A 149 -6.69 21.55 -14.03
CA ILE A 149 -6.75 21.55 -15.49
C ILE A 149 -6.01 20.30 -15.99
N GLU A 150 -6.73 19.41 -16.65
CA GLU A 150 -6.15 18.25 -17.32
C GLU A 150 -6.12 18.51 -18.83
N LYS A 151 -4.94 18.39 -19.44
CA LYS A 151 -4.77 18.47 -20.89
C LYS A 151 -4.21 17.16 -21.42
N THR A 152 -4.91 16.55 -22.35
CA THR A 152 -4.40 15.40 -23.09
C THR A 152 -3.65 15.92 -24.32
N MET A 153 -2.37 15.60 -24.39
CA MET A 153 -1.55 15.90 -25.56
C MET A 153 -1.29 14.64 -26.36
N PHE A 154 -1.68 14.65 -27.62
CA PHE A 154 -1.35 13.56 -28.55
C PHE A 154 -0.04 13.89 -29.24
N ILE A 155 0.93 13.01 -29.14
CA ILE A 155 2.24 13.14 -29.77
C ILE A 155 2.37 12.03 -30.81
N GLU A 156 2.69 12.41 -32.04
CA GLU A 156 2.96 11.44 -33.10
C GLU A 156 4.38 10.87 -32.97
N MET A 157 4.47 9.56 -33.14
CA MET A 157 5.77 8.90 -33.16
C MET A 157 6.50 9.26 -34.47
N ASN A 158 7.81 9.46 -34.40
CA ASN A 158 8.61 9.54 -35.60
C ASN A 158 8.65 8.19 -36.34
N VAL A 159 9.17 8.19 -37.57
CA VAL A 159 9.14 6.99 -38.45
C VAL A 159 9.84 5.79 -37.80
N GLU A 160 10.99 6.00 -37.17
CA GLU A 160 11.77 4.95 -36.51
C GLU A 160 11.08 4.38 -35.27
N GLN A 161 10.52 5.25 -34.45
CA GLN A 161 9.73 4.86 -33.27
C GLN A 161 8.50 4.07 -33.68
N LYS A 162 7.79 4.50 -34.72
CA LYS A 162 6.60 3.82 -35.23
C LYS A 162 6.94 2.42 -35.75
N LYS A 163 8.04 2.29 -36.48
CA LYS A 163 8.53 0.99 -36.97
C LYS A 163 8.85 0.05 -35.81
N LEU A 164 9.62 0.52 -34.85
CA LEU A 164 9.97 -0.29 -33.66
C LEU A 164 8.72 -0.70 -32.85
N TYR A 165 7.78 0.24 -32.69
CA TYR A 165 6.51 -0.02 -32.00
C TYR A 165 5.70 -1.14 -32.70
N GLU A 166 5.51 -1.06 -34.03
CA GLU A 166 4.76 -2.03 -34.78
C GLU A 166 5.44 -3.41 -34.80
N GLU A 167 6.76 -3.48 -34.88
CA GLU A 167 7.52 -4.72 -34.74
C GLU A 167 7.28 -5.38 -33.38
N ARG A 168 7.41 -4.60 -32.29
CA ARG A 168 7.18 -5.10 -30.92
C ARG A 168 5.73 -5.49 -30.69
N ARG A 169 4.79 -4.66 -31.11
CA ARG A 169 3.35 -4.94 -31.04
C ARG A 169 3.00 -6.25 -31.73
N SER A 170 3.49 -6.46 -32.96
CA SER A 170 3.25 -7.68 -33.73
C SER A 170 3.84 -8.91 -33.05
N TYR A 171 5.04 -8.79 -32.48
CA TYR A 171 5.68 -9.87 -31.73
C TYR A 171 4.85 -10.26 -30.50
N TYR A 172 4.51 -9.30 -29.64
CA TYR A 172 3.74 -9.58 -28.41
C TYR A 172 2.32 -10.04 -28.71
N TYR A 173 1.68 -9.49 -29.73
CA TYR A 173 0.36 -9.93 -30.17
C TYR A 173 0.33 -11.41 -30.56
N LYS A 174 1.33 -11.87 -31.32
CA LYS A 174 1.47 -13.27 -31.68
C LYS A 174 1.72 -14.17 -30.46
N MET A 175 2.62 -13.72 -29.57
CA MET A 175 2.97 -14.46 -28.36
C MET A 175 1.76 -14.60 -27.42
N VAL A 176 1.02 -13.53 -27.16
CA VAL A 176 -0.17 -13.56 -26.30
C VAL A 176 -1.26 -14.44 -26.91
N ASN A 177 -1.50 -14.34 -28.21
CA ASN A 177 -2.50 -15.17 -28.87
C ASN A 177 -2.14 -16.67 -28.85
N SER A 178 -0.87 -17.05 -28.98
CA SER A 178 -0.46 -18.46 -28.84
C SER A 178 -0.70 -18.96 -27.42
N GLN A 179 -0.33 -18.17 -26.41
CA GLN A 179 -0.56 -18.52 -24.99
C GLN A 179 -2.05 -18.66 -24.66
N ILE A 180 -2.89 -17.76 -25.18
CA ILE A 180 -4.34 -17.85 -25.00
C ILE A 180 -4.91 -19.13 -25.63
N ARG A 181 -4.43 -19.50 -26.82
CA ARG A 181 -4.86 -20.74 -27.50
C ARG A 181 -4.44 -22.00 -26.75
N GLU A 182 -3.24 -22.00 -26.17
CA GLU A 182 -2.67 -23.16 -25.46
C GLU A 182 -3.23 -23.30 -24.03
N ASN A 183 -3.40 -22.21 -23.32
CA ASN A 183 -3.65 -22.21 -21.86
C ASN A 183 -5.02 -21.62 -21.46
N GLY A 184 -5.73 -21.01 -22.40
CA GLY A 184 -6.95 -20.24 -22.13
C GLY A 184 -6.68 -18.88 -21.47
N ILE A 185 -7.65 -17.98 -21.50
CA ILE A 185 -7.52 -16.60 -21.02
C ILE A 185 -7.18 -16.55 -19.51
N GLY A 186 -7.77 -17.43 -18.70
CA GLY A 186 -7.61 -17.39 -17.24
C GLY A 186 -6.23 -17.85 -16.72
N LYS A 187 -5.43 -18.52 -17.56
CA LYS A 187 -4.07 -19.00 -17.21
C LYS A 187 -2.96 -18.24 -17.95
N THR A 188 -3.33 -17.33 -18.83
CA THR A 188 -2.36 -16.53 -19.57
C THR A 188 -1.81 -15.43 -18.69
N GLN A 189 -0.50 -15.43 -18.46
CA GLN A 189 0.16 -14.31 -17.78
C GLN A 189 0.29 -13.14 -18.77
N PHE A 190 -0.49 -12.10 -18.54
CA PHE A 190 -0.33 -10.85 -19.27
C PHE A 190 0.83 -10.07 -18.64
N PHE A 191 1.95 -9.97 -19.32
CA PHE A 191 2.99 -9.01 -18.97
C PHE A 191 2.48 -7.64 -19.38
N ILE A 192 2.09 -6.83 -18.40
CA ILE A 192 1.86 -5.41 -18.60
C ILE A 192 3.25 -4.78 -18.65
N LEU A 193 3.64 -4.29 -19.81
CA LEU A 193 4.84 -3.49 -20.03
C LEU A 193 4.57 -2.05 -19.60
#